data_da3c60fb257948a1a10303c059fdf9ee
#
_entry.id   da3c60fb257948a1a10303c059fdf9ee
#
_cell.length_a   1.000
_cell.length_b   1.000
_cell.length_c   1.000
_cell.angle_alpha   90.00
_cell.angle_beta   90.00
_cell.angle_gamma   90.00
#
_symmetry.space_group_name_H-M   'P 1'
#
loop_
_entity.id
_entity.type
_entity.pdbx_description
1 polymer ?
#
loop_
_entity_poly.entity_id
_entity_poly.type
_entity_poly.pdbx_seq_one_letter_code
_entity_poly.pdbx_strand_id
1 'polypeptide(L)'
;MKLPLISILIPTVPERVEQLIQLTALLFNQSTGLPVEILSLSDNRARSIGMKRNALLHIARGKYIAFIDDDDTVADDYCATLCDMAKVDVDVLCFNQISRWNKEESIVEFRIDHAIFGQYMPAGITKRFPWHVCAWRRELAQQCVFTDKQWGEDADWVMQAFELARVEAYSPKILHYYAHMDEASLAK
;
A
#
# COMPACT_ATOMS: atom_id res chain seq x y z
N MET A 1 19.48 -17.73 4.68
CA MET A 1 19.13 -16.30 4.54
C MET A 1 18.06 -15.97 5.57
N LYS A 2 18.15 -14.81 6.24
CA LYS A 2 17.12 -14.35 7.17
C LYS A 2 15.91 -13.90 6.32
N LEU A 3 14.69 -14.27 6.70
CA LEU A 3 13.49 -13.84 5.99
C LEU A 3 13.31 -12.33 6.12
N PRO A 4 12.76 -11.65 5.09
CA PRO A 4 12.46 -10.22 5.19
C PRO A 4 11.37 -9.97 6.25
N LEU A 5 11.39 -8.79 6.81
CA LEU A 5 10.35 -8.35 7.74
C LEU A 5 9.18 -7.71 6.97
N ILE A 6 9.52 -6.93 5.93
CA ILE A 6 8.55 -6.24 5.08
C ILE A 6 8.74 -6.70 3.63
N SER A 7 7.64 -7.00 2.92
CA SER A 7 7.59 -7.11 1.46
C SER A 7 6.82 -5.92 0.90
N ILE A 8 7.46 -5.12 0.07
CA ILE A 8 6.83 -4.04 -0.69
C ILE A 8 6.46 -4.58 -2.06
N LEU A 9 5.17 -4.48 -2.42
CA LEU A 9 4.56 -5.11 -3.57
C LEU A 9 4.05 -4.04 -4.55
N ILE A 10 4.60 -4.00 -5.78
CA ILE A 10 4.33 -2.95 -6.76
C ILE A 10 3.74 -3.57 -8.03
N PRO A 11 2.42 -3.54 -8.22
CA PRO A 11 1.82 -3.88 -9.52
C PRO A 11 2.08 -2.74 -10.50
N THR A 12 2.48 -3.05 -11.75
CA THR A 12 2.80 -2.04 -12.74
C THR A 12 2.45 -2.48 -14.17
N VAL A 13 2.62 -1.59 -15.12
CA VAL A 13 2.47 -1.83 -16.55
C VAL A 13 3.69 -1.27 -17.30
N PRO A 14 4.04 -1.77 -18.51
CA PRO A 14 5.23 -1.32 -19.24
C PRO A 14 5.26 0.18 -19.51
N GLU A 15 4.08 0.80 -19.70
CA GLU A 15 3.96 2.23 -20.01
C GLU A 15 4.35 3.12 -18.82
N ARG A 16 4.41 2.57 -17.60
CA ARG A 16 4.77 3.27 -16.36
C ARG A 16 6.17 2.92 -15.85
N VAL A 17 7.06 2.48 -16.76
CA VAL A 17 8.42 2.07 -16.40
C VAL A 17 9.23 3.19 -15.73
N GLU A 18 9.01 4.45 -16.12
CA GLU A 18 9.73 5.59 -15.54
C GLU A 18 9.30 5.83 -14.09
N GLN A 19 8.00 5.77 -13.79
CA GLN A 19 7.47 5.87 -12.44
C GLN A 19 7.99 4.73 -11.57
N LEU A 20 7.95 3.49 -12.10
CA LEU A 20 8.49 2.33 -11.40
C LEU A 20 9.97 2.50 -11.06
N ILE A 21 10.79 3.01 -11.99
CA ILE A 21 12.22 3.25 -11.75
C ILE A 21 12.42 4.28 -10.62
N GLN A 22 11.68 5.38 -10.63
CA GLN A 22 11.77 6.41 -9.59
C GLN A 22 11.36 5.86 -8.22
N LEU A 23 10.22 5.18 -8.13
CA LEU A 23 9.74 4.58 -6.89
C LEU A 23 10.70 3.51 -6.36
N THR A 24 11.16 2.61 -7.22
CA THR A 24 12.06 1.53 -6.81
C THR A 24 13.43 2.07 -6.40
N ALA A 25 13.97 3.10 -7.07
CA ALA A 25 15.23 3.74 -6.66
C ALA A 25 15.12 4.35 -5.25
N LEU A 26 14.02 5.05 -4.95
CA LEU A 26 13.73 5.59 -3.63
C LEU A 26 13.69 4.47 -2.58
N LEU A 27 12.93 3.42 -2.85
CA LEU A 27 12.76 2.29 -1.93
C LEU A 27 14.06 1.49 -1.72
N PHE A 28 14.87 1.27 -2.76
CA PHE A 28 16.17 0.59 -2.64
C PHE A 28 17.14 1.40 -1.78
N ASN A 29 17.18 2.71 -1.94
CA ASN A 29 18.02 3.58 -1.10
C ASN A 29 17.61 3.48 0.37
N GLN A 30 16.31 3.51 0.66
CA GLN A 30 15.78 3.41 2.02
C GLN A 30 15.96 2.02 2.65
N SER A 31 15.90 0.96 1.84
CA SER A 31 15.95 -0.43 2.33
C SER A 31 17.38 -0.94 2.60
N THR A 32 18.41 -0.15 2.29
CA THR A 32 19.81 -0.55 2.50
C THR A 32 20.06 -0.91 3.96
N GLY A 33 20.44 -2.16 4.21
CA GLY A 33 20.69 -2.69 5.56
C GLY A 33 19.44 -3.05 6.36
N LEU A 34 18.24 -2.86 5.81
CA LEU A 34 16.97 -3.25 6.43
C LEU A 34 16.46 -4.59 5.88
N PRO A 35 15.70 -5.36 6.69
CA PRO A 35 15.11 -6.63 6.25
C PRO A 35 13.85 -6.42 5.38
N VAL A 36 14.01 -5.75 4.25
CA VAL A 36 12.96 -5.39 3.30
C VAL A 36 13.22 -6.08 1.96
N GLU A 37 12.22 -6.66 1.36
CA GLU A 37 12.23 -7.06 -0.05
C GLU A 37 11.28 -6.18 -0.86
N ILE A 38 11.62 -5.92 -2.11
CA ILE A 38 10.81 -5.14 -3.05
C ILE A 38 10.51 -6.06 -4.23
N LEU A 39 9.24 -6.25 -4.51
CA LEU A 39 8.74 -7.11 -5.59
C LEU A 39 7.87 -6.27 -6.52
N SER A 40 8.16 -6.30 -7.80
CA SER A 40 7.33 -5.65 -8.82
C SER A 40 6.86 -6.66 -9.85
N LEU A 41 5.64 -6.48 -10.37
CA LEU A 41 5.09 -7.31 -11.43
C LEU A 41 4.60 -6.42 -12.57
N SER A 42 5.36 -6.43 -13.67
CA SER A 42 4.98 -5.82 -14.93
C SER A 42 4.56 -6.89 -15.91
N ASP A 43 3.46 -6.70 -16.58
CA ASP A 43 3.07 -7.49 -17.74
C ASP A 43 2.38 -6.57 -18.77
N ASN A 44 2.25 -7.02 -19.99
CA ASN A 44 1.61 -6.24 -21.05
C ASN A 44 0.08 -6.28 -20.92
N ARG A 45 -0.45 -5.88 -19.74
CA ARG A 45 -1.89 -5.91 -19.40
C ARG A 45 -2.54 -7.30 -19.54
N ALA A 46 -1.72 -8.35 -19.43
CA ALA A 46 -2.18 -9.75 -19.52
C ALA A 46 -3.04 -10.15 -18.32
N ARG A 47 -2.89 -9.43 -17.19
CA ARG A 47 -3.66 -9.62 -15.96
C ARG A 47 -4.34 -8.33 -15.55
N SER A 48 -5.48 -8.44 -14.86
CA SER A 48 -6.04 -7.31 -14.11
C SER A 48 -5.10 -6.89 -12.97
N ILE A 49 -5.31 -5.69 -12.42
CA ILE A 49 -4.54 -5.24 -11.26
C ILE A 49 -4.77 -6.16 -10.05
N GLY A 50 -5.99 -6.64 -9.83
CA GLY A 50 -6.28 -7.60 -8.77
C GLY A 50 -5.49 -8.91 -8.92
N MET A 51 -5.40 -9.46 -10.13
CA MET A 51 -4.60 -10.66 -10.40
C MET A 51 -3.10 -10.43 -10.22
N LYS A 52 -2.59 -9.23 -10.53
CA LYS A 52 -1.18 -8.88 -10.24
C LYS A 52 -0.92 -8.81 -8.74
N ARG A 53 -1.82 -8.19 -7.97
CA ARG A 53 -1.72 -8.12 -6.50
C ARG A 53 -1.74 -9.51 -5.88
N ASN A 54 -2.62 -10.41 -6.34
CA ASN A 54 -2.63 -11.80 -5.88
C ASN A 54 -1.31 -12.53 -6.18
N ALA A 55 -0.76 -12.35 -7.39
CA ALA A 55 0.50 -12.98 -7.77
C ALA A 55 1.68 -12.48 -6.93
N LEU A 56 1.75 -11.17 -6.67
CA LEU A 56 2.76 -10.57 -5.79
C LEU A 56 2.61 -11.05 -4.35
N LEU A 57 1.39 -11.08 -3.82
CA LEU A 57 1.10 -11.57 -2.48
C LEU A 57 1.50 -13.04 -2.30
N HIS A 58 1.31 -13.86 -3.34
CA HIS A 58 1.68 -15.27 -3.30
C HIS A 58 3.18 -15.50 -3.15
N ILE A 59 4.02 -14.67 -3.78
CA ILE A 59 5.48 -14.81 -3.75
C ILE A 59 6.16 -14.01 -2.62
N ALA A 60 5.44 -13.13 -1.94
CA ALA A 60 5.94 -12.34 -0.83
C ALA A 60 6.38 -13.22 0.35
N ARG A 61 7.53 -12.89 0.97
CA ARG A 61 8.12 -13.64 2.07
C ARG A 61 8.21 -12.86 3.37
N GLY A 62 7.95 -11.55 3.34
CA GLY A 62 7.97 -10.70 4.52
C GLY A 62 6.92 -11.11 5.55
N LYS A 63 7.19 -10.81 6.82
CA LYS A 63 6.18 -10.97 7.88
C LYS A 63 4.98 -10.05 7.63
N TYR A 64 5.23 -8.86 7.09
CA TYR A 64 4.22 -7.91 6.64
C TYR A 64 4.37 -7.64 5.15
N ILE A 65 3.25 -7.33 4.50
CA ILE A 65 3.20 -6.90 3.10
C ILE A 65 2.61 -5.49 3.03
N ALA A 66 3.11 -4.66 2.13
CA ALA A 66 2.55 -3.35 1.82
C ALA A 66 2.48 -3.18 0.31
N PHE A 67 1.30 -2.83 -0.22
CA PHE A 67 1.16 -2.49 -1.63
C PHE A 67 1.45 -0.99 -1.83
N ILE A 68 2.15 -0.66 -2.90
CA ILE A 68 2.34 0.71 -3.38
C ILE A 68 2.05 0.71 -4.87
N ASP A 69 1.17 1.58 -5.33
CA ASP A 69 0.93 1.76 -6.75
C ASP A 69 2.10 2.53 -7.40
N ASP A 70 2.41 2.23 -8.64
CA ASP A 70 3.62 2.72 -9.33
C ASP A 70 3.62 4.23 -9.61
N ASP A 71 2.45 4.89 -9.47
CA ASP A 71 2.25 6.34 -9.59
C ASP A 71 2.17 7.07 -8.23
N ASP A 72 2.28 6.33 -7.13
CA ASP A 72 2.35 6.90 -5.78
C ASP A 72 3.82 7.13 -5.34
N THR A 73 3.99 7.83 -4.22
CA THR A 73 5.30 7.98 -3.58
C THR A 73 5.21 7.81 -2.06
N VAL A 74 6.37 7.68 -1.42
CA VAL A 74 6.47 7.44 0.03
C VAL A 74 7.43 8.42 0.70
N ALA A 75 7.31 8.58 2.02
CA ALA A 75 8.22 9.40 2.81
C ALA A 75 9.64 8.81 2.81
N ASP A 76 10.66 9.64 3.03
CA ASP A 76 12.08 9.23 3.02
C ASP A 76 12.44 8.21 4.09
N ASP A 77 11.65 8.11 5.14
CA ASP A 77 11.83 7.16 6.25
C ASP A 77 10.80 6.02 6.26
N TYR A 78 10.09 5.79 5.15
CA TYR A 78 9.03 4.79 5.03
C TYR A 78 9.49 3.39 5.44
N CYS A 79 10.56 2.88 4.82
CA CYS A 79 11.08 1.53 5.12
C CYS A 79 11.55 1.39 6.58
N ALA A 80 12.26 2.39 7.10
CA ALA A 80 12.74 2.36 8.47
C ALA A 80 11.59 2.41 9.48
N THR A 81 10.59 3.26 9.24
CA THR A 81 9.42 3.38 10.11
C THR A 81 8.60 2.09 10.11
N LEU A 82 8.33 1.46 8.95
CA LEU A 82 7.63 0.17 8.90
C LEU A 82 8.41 -0.93 9.62
N CYS A 83 9.74 -1.01 9.44
CA CYS A 83 10.57 -1.98 10.15
C CYS A 83 10.54 -1.77 11.67
N ASP A 84 10.47 -0.53 12.13
CA ASP A 84 10.38 -0.21 13.56
C ASP A 84 9.00 -0.61 14.12
N MET A 85 7.93 -0.26 13.43
CA MET A 85 6.56 -0.64 13.78
C MET A 85 6.36 -2.16 13.80
N ALA A 86 7.01 -2.90 12.89
CA ALA A 86 6.89 -4.36 12.77
C ALA A 86 7.59 -5.15 13.90
N LYS A 87 8.23 -4.48 14.86
CA LYS A 87 8.77 -5.12 16.06
C LYS A 87 7.68 -5.65 17.00
N VAL A 88 6.50 -5.07 16.94
CA VAL A 88 5.33 -5.59 17.64
C VAL A 88 4.56 -6.59 16.78
N ASP A 89 3.82 -7.49 17.44
CA ASP A 89 3.09 -8.55 16.76
C ASP A 89 1.61 -8.16 16.62
N VAL A 90 1.27 -7.52 15.50
CA VAL A 90 -0.07 -6.98 15.21
C VAL A 90 -0.56 -7.44 13.83
N ASP A 91 -1.82 -7.18 13.50
CA ASP A 91 -2.40 -7.58 12.22
C ASP A 91 -2.10 -6.57 11.11
N VAL A 92 -2.00 -5.28 11.46
CA VAL A 92 -1.76 -4.21 10.49
C VAL A 92 -0.93 -3.07 11.10
N LEU A 93 -0.02 -2.51 10.30
CA LEU A 93 0.75 -1.32 10.61
C LEU A 93 0.10 -0.12 9.90
N CYS A 94 -0.49 0.76 10.68
CA CYS A 94 -1.27 1.89 10.23
C CYS A 94 -0.47 3.19 10.30
N PHE A 95 -0.71 4.09 9.38
CA PHE A 95 -0.05 5.40 9.31
C PHE A 95 -0.94 6.40 8.59
N ASN A 96 -0.50 7.62 8.45
CA ASN A 96 -1.22 8.64 7.72
C ASN A 96 -0.75 8.72 6.26
N GLN A 97 -1.68 9.08 5.38
CA GLN A 97 -1.47 9.34 3.96
C GLN A 97 -1.85 10.78 3.64
N ILE A 98 -1.12 11.43 2.73
CA ILE A 98 -1.65 12.58 2.01
C ILE A 98 -2.37 12.09 0.76
N SER A 99 -3.61 12.54 0.60
CA SER A 99 -4.40 12.33 -0.62
C SER A 99 -4.63 13.67 -1.31
N ARG A 100 -4.26 13.74 -2.59
CA ARG A 100 -4.47 14.92 -3.43
C ARG A 100 -5.61 14.67 -4.40
N TRP A 101 -6.67 15.45 -4.25
CA TRP A 101 -7.83 15.39 -5.12
C TRP A 101 -8.21 16.81 -5.58
N ASN A 102 -8.29 17.05 -6.89
CA ASN A 102 -8.67 18.36 -7.46
C ASN A 102 -7.89 19.55 -6.87
N LYS A 103 -6.57 19.41 -6.68
CA LYS A 103 -5.67 20.41 -6.06
C LYS A 103 -5.87 20.63 -4.55
N GLU A 104 -6.77 19.94 -3.93
CA GLU A 104 -6.93 19.93 -2.47
C GLU A 104 -6.15 18.76 -1.86
N GLU A 105 -5.50 19.03 -0.75
CA GLU A 105 -4.81 17.99 0.03
C GLU A 105 -5.64 17.67 1.28
N SER A 106 -5.78 16.39 1.57
CA SER A 106 -6.33 15.91 2.83
C SER A 106 -5.41 14.88 3.46
N ILE A 107 -5.41 14.82 4.76
CA ILE A 107 -4.75 13.73 5.50
C ILE A 107 -5.76 12.60 5.64
N VAL A 108 -5.38 11.39 5.25
CA VAL A 108 -6.13 10.18 5.55
C VAL A 108 -5.47 9.49 6.73
N GLU A 109 -6.19 9.40 7.84
CA GLU A 109 -5.77 8.69 9.05
C GLU A 109 -6.34 7.28 9.01
N PHE A 110 -5.47 6.29 8.87
CA PHE A 110 -5.87 4.89 8.87
C PHE A 110 -5.83 4.30 10.28
N ARG A 111 -6.97 3.82 10.77
CA ARG A 111 -7.10 3.14 12.07
C ARG A 111 -8.11 2.01 11.98
N ILE A 112 -7.87 0.92 12.71
CA ILE A 112 -8.74 -0.26 12.68
C ILE A 112 -10.15 -0.01 13.24
N ASP A 113 -10.30 0.98 14.13
CA ASP A 113 -11.56 1.40 14.73
C ASP A 113 -12.31 2.45 13.91
N HIS A 114 -11.74 2.92 12.80
CA HIS A 114 -12.40 3.85 11.89
C HIS A 114 -13.34 3.11 10.92
N ALA A 115 -14.31 3.84 10.34
CA ALA A 115 -15.18 3.30 9.30
C ALA A 115 -14.38 2.91 8.05
N ILE A 116 -14.75 1.81 7.37
CA ILE A 116 -14.09 1.33 6.16
C ILE A 116 -14.09 2.42 5.09
N PHE A 117 -15.26 3.00 4.81
CA PHE A 117 -15.44 4.12 3.89
C PHE A 117 -15.71 5.39 4.69
N GLY A 118 -14.64 5.98 5.23
CA GLY A 118 -14.74 7.27 5.92
C GLY A 118 -15.21 8.37 4.97
N GLN A 119 -15.93 9.35 5.51
CA GLN A 119 -16.30 10.54 4.74
C GLN A 119 -15.03 11.31 4.35
N TYR A 120 -14.85 11.57 3.05
CA TYR A 120 -13.76 12.41 2.57
C TYR A 120 -13.94 13.85 3.06
N MET A 121 -12.90 14.39 3.65
CA MET A 121 -12.85 15.74 4.21
C MET A 121 -11.83 16.59 3.44
N PRO A 122 -12.26 17.39 2.44
CA PRO A 122 -11.36 18.29 1.73
C PRO A 122 -10.61 19.21 2.71
N ALA A 123 -9.29 19.35 2.52
CA ALA A 123 -8.41 20.15 3.38
C ALA A 123 -8.49 19.80 4.88
N GLY A 124 -8.93 18.58 5.23
CA GLY A 124 -9.10 18.12 6.61
C GLY A 124 -8.49 16.74 6.85
N ILE A 125 -8.97 16.09 7.91
CA ILE A 125 -8.58 14.71 8.25
C ILE A 125 -9.73 13.77 7.92
N THR A 126 -9.51 12.89 6.95
CA THR A 126 -10.41 11.79 6.63
C THR A 126 -10.04 10.58 7.48
N LYS A 127 -10.95 10.14 8.33
CA LYS A 127 -10.78 8.93 9.16
C LYS A 127 -11.27 7.71 8.40
N ARG A 128 -10.41 6.71 8.25
CA ARG A 128 -10.70 5.53 7.44
C ARG A 128 -10.08 4.27 8.03
N PHE A 129 -10.75 3.14 7.84
CA PHE A 129 -10.16 1.81 8.10
C PHE A 129 -8.87 1.61 7.28
N PRO A 130 -7.89 0.81 7.78
CA PRO A 130 -6.64 0.59 7.07
C PRO A 130 -6.88 0.08 5.64
N TRP A 131 -6.27 0.75 4.66
CA TRP A 131 -6.42 0.40 3.26
C TRP A 131 -5.31 -0.53 2.80
N HIS A 132 -5.35 -1.01 1.55
CA HIS A 132 -4.34 -1.92 1.01
C HIS A 132 -2.91 -1.36 1.07
N VAL A 133 -2.73 -0.04 1.11
CA VAL A 133 -1.44 0.64 1.24
C VAL A 133 -0.81 0.51 2.63
N CYS A 134 -1.60 0.23 3.67
CA CYS A 134 -1.07 -0.10 4.99
C CYS A 134 -0.29 -1.41 4.94
N ALA A 135 0.60 -1.64 5.92
CA ALA A 135 1.36 -2.88 5.93
C ALA A 135 0.61 -3.95 6.75
N TRP A 136 0.16 -4.99 6.07
CA TRP A 136 -0.66 -6.05 6.62
C TRP A 136 0.17 -7.29 6.98
N ARG A 137 -0.16 -7.98 8.07
CA ARG A 137 0.40 -9.29 8.36
C ARG A 137 0.15 -10.22 7.17
N ARG A 138 1.22 -10.78 6.60
CA ARG A 138 1.12 -11.62 5.39
C ARG A 138 0.18 -12.80 5.55
N GLU A 139 0.21 -13.47 6.70
CA GLU A 139 -0.65 -14.63 6.98
C GLU A 139 -2.15 -14.26 7.01
N LEU A 140 -2.49 -13.04 7.44
CA LEU A 140 -3.84 -12.52 7.33
C LEU A 140 -4.15 -12.14 5.88
N ALA A 141 -3.28 -11.37 5.25
CA ALA A 141 -3.43 -10.89 3.88
C ALA A 141 -3.64 -12.04 2.88
N GLN A 142 -2.97 -13.17 3.06
CA GLN A 142 -3.10 -14.36 2.20
C GLN A 142 -4.41 -15.14 2.37
N GLN A 143 -5.22 -14.82 3.38
CA GLN A 143 -6.58 -15.34 3.51
C GLN A 143 -7.59 -14.53 2.70
N CYS A 144 -7.19 -13.36 2.21
CA CYS A 144 -8.00 -12.45 1.40
C CYS A 144 -7.58 -12.53 -0.07
N VAL A 145 -8.53 -12.40 -0.99
CA VAL A 145 -8.28 -12.50 -2.43
C VAL A 145 -8.75 -11.24 -3.13
N PHE A 146 -7.87 -10.62 -3.89
CA PHE A 146 -8.27 -9.55 -4.80
C PHE A 146 -9.12 -10.13 -5.94
N THR A 147 -10.26 -9.53 -6.21
CA THR A 147 -11.12 -9.91 -7.34
C THR A 147 -10.43 -9.61 -8.68
N ASP A 148 -10.75 -10.40 -9.71
CA ASP A 148 -10.22 -10.20 -11.08
C ASP A 148 -10.89 -8.98 -11.74
N LYS A 149 -10.48 -7.79 -11.28
CA LYS A 149 -11.00 -6.48 -11.73
C LYS A 149 -9.86 -5.50 -11.97
N GLN A 150 -10.13 -4.48 -12.80
CA GLN A 150 -9.24 -3.32 -12.98
C GLN A 150 -9.55 -2.17 -12.00
N TRP A 151 -10.71 -2.19 -11.34
CA TRP A 151 -11.17 -1.15 -10.43
C TRP A 151 -11.99 -1.74 -9.30
N GLY A 152 -11.74 -1.26 -8.05
CA GLY A 152 -12.50 -1.66 -6.86
C GLY A 152 -12.10 -3.02 -6.28
N GLU A 153 -11.07 -3.67 -6.82
CA GLU A 153 -10.50 -4.91 -6.29
C GLU A 153 -9.88 -4.71 -4.91
N ASP A 154 -9.35 -3.51 -4.65
CA ASP A 154 -8.79 -3.10 -3.36
C ASP A 154 -9.88 -2.95 -2.30
N ALA A 155 -11.05 -2.39 -2.65
CA ALA A 155 -12.19 -2.32 -1.76
C ALA A 155 -12.71 -3.71 -1.41
N ASP A 156 -12.86 -4.61 -2.41
CA ASP A 156 -13.28 -6.00 -2.19
C ASP A 156 -12.31 -6.74 -1.25
N TRP A 157 -11.00 -6.49 -1.40
CA TRP A 157 -9.97 -7.11 -0.57
C TRP A 157 -9.99 -6.55 0.86
N VAL A 158 -10.13 -5.23 1.02
CA VAL A 158 -10.18 -4.56 2.32
C VAL A 158 -11.39 -5.02 3.14
N MET A 159 -12.54 -5.26 2.50
CA MET A 159 -13.71 -5.81 3.20
C MET A 159 -13.42 -7.18 3.83
N GLN A 160 -12.70 -8.06 3.13
CA GLN A 160 -12.28 -9.35 3.67
C GLN A 160 -11.27 -9.16 4.82
N ALA A 161 -10.28 -8.29 4.65
CA ALA A 161 -9.27 -8.02 5.66
C ALA A 161 -9.88 -7.39 6.93
N PHE A 162 -10.92 -6.57 6.79
CA PHE A 162 -11.67 -5.96 7.90
C PHE A 162 -12.27 -7.00 8.84
N GLU A 163 -12.80 -8.09 8.29
CA GLU A 163 -13.38 -9.15 9.08
C GLU A 163 -12.36 -9.94 9.92
N LEU A 164 -11.09 -9.90 9.52
CA LEU A 164 -10.02 -10.68 10.14
C LEU A 164 -9.16 -9.87 11.12
N ALA A 165 -8.91 -8.59 10.84
CA ALA A 165 -7.99 -7.76 11.62
C ALA A 165 -8.60 -7.36 12.98
N ARG A 166 -7.75 -7.38 14.03
CA ARG A 166 -8.14 -7.05 15.41
C ARG A 166 -7.19 -6.08 16.09
N VAL A 167 -5.92 -6.10 15.73
CA VAL A 167 -4.87 -5.36 16.44
C VAL A 167 -3.99 -4.59 15.45
N GLU A 168 -3.74 -3.33 15.75
CA GLU A 168 -2.88 -2.45 14.96
C GLU A 168 -1.70 -1.92 15.76
N ALA A 169 -0.62 -1.55 15.06
CA ALA A 169 0.33 -0.53 15.49
C ALA A 169 0.08 0.72 14.65
N TYR A 170 0.10 1.89 15.26
CA TYR A 170 -0.17 3.15 14.57
C TYR A 170 0.99 4.14 14.71
N SER A 171 1.36 4.76 13.59
CA SER A 171 2.27 5.90 13.54
C SER A 171 1.52 7.13 12.98
N PRO A 172 1.57 8.30 13.64
CA PRO A 172 0.97 9.52 13.12
C PRO A 172 1.75 10.13 11.94
N LYS A 173 2.86 9.52 11.52
CA LYS A 173 3.63 10.00 10.38
C LYS A 173 2.86 9.86 9.09
N ILE A 174 3.06 10.80 8.19
CA ILE A 174 2.64 10.67 6.80
C ILE A 174 3.70 9.84 6.10
N LEU A 175 3.35 8.60 5.74
CA LEU A 175 4.27 7.68 5.10
C LEU A 175 3.97 7.45 3.62
N HIS A 176 2.78 7.78 3.15
CA HIS A 176 2.33 7.55 1.79
C HIS A 176 1.72 8.83 1.19
N TYR A 177 1.96 9.05 -0.09
CA TYR A 177 1.44 10.19 -0.84
C TYR A 177 0.71 9.67 -2.08
N TYR A 178 -0.61 9.74 -2.02
CA TYR A 178 -1.50 9.38 -3.11
C TYR A 178 -1.76 10.60 -3.99
N ALA A 179 -1.35 10.52 -5.26
CA ALA A 179 -1.64 11.54 -6.25
C ALA A 179 -2.75 11.04 -7.17
N HIS A 180 -3.99 11.51 -6.95
CA HIS A 180 -5.05 11.26 -7.91
C HIS A 180 -4.80 12.06 -9.19
N MET A 181 -4.61 11.38 -10.31
CA MET A 181 -4.53 12.03 -11.62
C MET A 181 -5.94 12.36 -12.09
N ASP A 182 -6.24 13.64 -12.33
CA ASP A 182 -7.49 14.07 -12.95
C ASP A 182 -7.73 13.31 -14.26
N GLU A 183 -8.99 13.02 -14.60
CA GLU A 183 -9.37 12.37 -15.87
C GLU A 183 -8.75 13.06 -17.10
N ALA A 184 -8.46 14.36 -17.02
CA ALA A 184 -7.75 15.12 -18.06
C ALA A 184 -6.28 14.70 -18.25
N SER A 185 -5.65 14.04 -17.27
CA SER A 185 -4.27 13.52 -17.37
C SER A 185 -4.23 12.12 -17.99
N LEU A 186 -5.36 11.38 -17.95
CA LEU A 186 -5.49 10.03 -18.53
C LEU A 186 -5.80 10.06 -20.04
N ALA A 187 -6.14 11.22 -20.58
CA ALA A 187 -6.49 11.43 -22.00
C ALA A 187 -5.31 11.90 -22.88
N LYS A 188 -4.10 11.93 -22.36
CA LYS A 188 -2.85 12.20 -23.08
C LYS A 188 -2.01 10.94 -23.07
#